data_f8f68830e3e0aeab382c933f6ac3dbe9
#
_entry.id   f8f68830e3e0aeab382c933f6ac3dbe9
#
_cell.length_a   1.000
_cell.length_b   1.000
_cell.length_c   1.000
_cell.angle_alpha   90.00
_cell.angle_beta   90.00
_cell.angle_gamma   90.00
#
_symmetry.space_group_name_H-M   'P 1'
#
loop_
_entity.id
_entity.type
_entity.pdbx_description
1 polymer ?
#
loop_
_entity_poly.entity_id
_entity_poly.type
_entity_poly.pdbx_seq_one_letter_code
_entity_poly.pdbx_strand_id
1 'polypeptide(L)'
;LLVAPASVSAAPPTGPIPSVYRPLSSSAPAPSITGLDRSIGRLTRSASLGSFSMLVVDPVSEKPVFSDQVNKARTPASVSKLLTAAAALSALGPDTRLATRATLAGSDLYLVGGGDPRLRKAKGENSLKALALDTISALKTRKVTNIRLFFDDSLFTGPALGPGWKSSFPKAGIAGPVSALSVGGARVSPGSVARVSNPAKQAGRLFAKRLKKAGIGVSQVRRGQAPSRSSQLASVSSEPVRTIVEEMLRESDNDVAEVLAHLVGKKTVGEGNFSGGARGTKLVLGRNGISTAKLKLFDGSGLSRQNKI
;
A
#
# COMPACT_ATOMS: atom_id res chain seq x y z
N LEU A 1 -6.97 4.29 -36.68
CA LEU A 1 -5.79 3.49 -36.28
C LEU A 1 -5.00 4.29 -35.24
N LEU A 2 -5.20 3.98 -33.93
CA LEU A 2 -4.35 4.48 -32.86
C LEU A 2 -3.24 3.44 -32.65
N VAL A 3 -2.02 3.83 -32.97
CA VAL A 3 -0.82 3.06 -32.64
C VAL A 3 -0.54 3.24 -31.15
N ALA A 4 -0.65 2.17 -30.36
CA ALA A 4 -0.23 2.15 -28.98
C ALA A 4 1.30 2.26 -28.92
N PRO A 5 1.88 3.09 -28.03
CA PRO A 5 3.33 3.12 -27.85
C PRO A 5 3.81 1.79 -27.27
N ALA A 6 4.78 1.19 -27.93
CA ALA A 6 5.47 0.01 -27.45
C ALA A 6 6.14 0.32 -26.10
N SER A 7 5.79 -0.44 -25.06
CA SER A 7 6.49 -0.42 -23.79
C SER A 7 7.88 -1.03 -23.98
N VAL A 8 8.88 -0.18 -24.11
CA VAL A 8 10.29 -0.59 -24.03
C VAL A 8 10.56 -0.95 -22.58
N SER A 9 10.55 -2.23 -22.26
CA SER A 9 11.09 -2.75 -21.00
C SER A 9 12.61 -2.64 -21.10
N ALA A 10 13.18 -1.53 -20.66
CA ALA A 10 14.61 -1.42 -20.46
C ALA A 10 15.00 -2.35 -19.31
N ALA A 11 15.85 -3.34 -19.58
CA ALA A 11 16.51 -4.11 -18.54
C ALA A 11 17.26 -3.15 -17.61
N PRO A 12 17.27 -3.39 -16.26
CA PRO A 12 18.03 -2.54 -15.37
C PRO A 12 19.51 -2.57 -15.76
N PRO A 13 20.22 -1.42 -15.70
CA PRO A 13 21.63 -1.36 -16.05
C PRO A 13 22.41 -2.29 -15.13
N THR A 14 23.19 -3.19 -15.70
CA THR A 14 24.01 -4.20 -15.01
C THR A 14 25.39 -3.67 -14.58
N GLY A 15 25.64 -2.37 -14.73
CA GLY A 15 26.87 -1.70 -14.30
C GLY A 15 26.65 -0.83 -13.05
N PRO A 16 27.75 -0.43 -12.37
CA PRO A 16 27.64 0.53 -11.28
C PRO A 16 26.94 1.79 -11.85
N ILE A 17 25.84 2.19 -11.17
CA ILE A 17 25.12 3.41 -11.51
C ILE A 17 26.16 4.54 -11.50
N PRO A 18 26.44 5.21 -12.63
CA PRO A 18 27.35 6.33 -12.60
C PRO A 18 26.79 7.32 -11.58
N SER A 19 27.60 7.67 -10.58
CA SER A 19 27.22 8.65 -9.56
C SER A 19 26.84 9.94 -10.29
N VAL A 20 25.57 10.18 -10.44
CA VAL A 20 25.01 11.42 -11.01
C VAL A 20 25.40 12.59 -10.10
N TYR A 21 25.69 12.27 -8.86
CA TYR A 21 26.23 13.17 -7.86
C TYR A 21 27.75 13.01 -7.79
N ARG A 22 28.49 13.90 -8.49
CA ARG A 22 29.85 14.14 -8.04
C ARG A 22 29.75 14.65 -6.62
N PRO A 23 30.52 14.09 -5.65
CA PRO A 23 30.62 14.70 -4.35
C PRO A 23 30.94 16.18 -4.55
N LEU A 24 30.11 17.05 -3.99
CA LEU A 24 30.44 18.47 -3.98
C LEU A 24 31.82 18.57 -3.34
N SER A 25 32.77 19.23 -4.03
CA SER A 25 34.04 19.53 -3.41
C SER A 25 33.75 20.28 -2.11
N SER A 26 34.39 19.88 -1.00
CA SER A 26 34.26 20.60 0.26
C SER A 26 34.73 22.07 0.15
N SER A 27 35.44 22.40 -0.92
CA SER A 27 35.89 23.77 -1.26
C SER A 27 34.95 24.49 -2.21
N ALA A 28 33.88 23.83 -2.73
CA ALA A 28 32.92 24.52 -3.60
C ALA A 28 32.11 25.53 -2.76
N PRO A 29 32.05 26.80 -3.19
CA PRO A 29 31.27 27.79 -2.47
C PRO A 29 29.79 27.40 -2.50
N ALA A 30 29.14 27.52 -1.35
CA ALA A 30 27.70 27.33 -1.28
C ALA A 30 27.01 28.31 -2.24
N PRO A 31 25.95 27.87 -2.96
CA PRO A 31 25.23 28.78 -3.83
C PRO A 31 24.65 29.94 -3.02
N SER A 32 24.90 31.17 -3.44
CA SER A 32 24.30 32.33 -2.79
C SER A 32 22.83 32.46 -3.16
N ILE A 33 22.02 32.99 -2.25
CA ILE A 33 20.58 33.25 -2.48
C ILE A 33 20.40 34.11 -3.73
N THR A 34 21.22 35.18 -3.89
CA THR A 34 21.17 36.07 -5.05
C THR A 34 21.58 35.33 -6.35
N GLY A 35 22.56 34.43 -6.28
CA GLY A 35 22.97 33.62 -7.43
C GLY A 35 21.87 32.69 -7.87
N LEU A 36 21.20 32.03 -6.93
CA LEU A 36 20.05 31.16 -7.21
C LEU A 36 18.85 31.94 -7.76
N ASP A 37 18.49 33.08 -7.16
CA ASP A 37 17.40 33.92 -7.67
C ASP A 37 17.67 34.40 -9.10
N ARG A 38 18.90 34.78 -9.41
CA ARG A 38 19.31 35.18 -10.75
C ARG A 38 19.24 34.03 -11.75
N SER A 39 19.63 32.80 -11.34
CA SER A 39 19.68 31.63 -12.23
C SER A 39 18.33 30.99 -12.44
N ILE A 40 17.55 30.77 -11.37
CA ILE A 40 16.28 30.04 -11.43
C ILE A 40 15.05 30.91 -11.25
N GLY A 41 15.18 32.11 -10.65
CA GLY A 41 14.07 33.01 -10.36
C GLY A 41 13.32 33.46 -11.64
N ARG A 42 14.02 33.62 -12.76
CA ARG A 42 13.35 33.89 -14.05
C ARG A 42 12.56 32.68 -14.55
N LEU A 43 13.07 31.47 -14.36
CA LEU A 43 12.39 30.23 -14.74
C LEU A 43 11.15 30.02 -13.87
N THR A 44 11.26 30.26 -12.56
CA THR A 44 10.15 30.10 -11.61
C THR A 44 9.02 31.11 -11.82
N ARG A 45 9.31 32.24 -12.43
CA ARG A 45 8.30 33.25 -12.82
C ARG A 45 7.66 32.98 -14.19
N SER A 46 8.06 31.92 -14.90
CA SER A 46 7.48 31.58 -16.20
C SER A 46 6.05 31.11 -16.09
N ALA A 47 5.13 31.70 -16.86
CA ALA A 47 3.73 31.29 -16.91
C ALA A 47 3.55 29.83 -17.39
N SER A 48 4.51 29.29 -18.15
CA SER A 48 4.48 27.90 -18.66
C SER A 48 4.62 26.86 -17.55
N LEU A 49 5.17 27.20 -16.38
CA LEU A 49 5.23 26.31 -15.22
C LEU A 49 3.89 26.16 -14.50
N GLY A 50 2.92 27.03 -14.77
CA GLY A 50 1.65 27.04 -14.06
C GLY A 50 1.83 27.32 -12.57
N SER A 51 1.05 26.64 -11.74
CA SER A 51 1.07 26.83 -10.28
C SER A 51 2.01 25.81 -9.61
N PHE A 52 3.13 26.24 -9.07
CA PHE A 52 4.10 25.39 -8.40
C PHE A 52 4.56 25.95 -7.05
N SER A 53 5.29 25.16 -6.27
CA SER A 53 6.03 25.59 -5.07
C SER A 53 7.42 25.00 -5.13
N MET A 54 8.42 25.69 -4.60
CA MET A 54 9.79 25.27 -4.62
C MET A 54 10.50 25.59 -3.32
N LEU A 55 11.27 24.66 -2.80
CA LEU A 55 12.18 24.83 -1.69
C LEU A 55 13.53 24.22 -2.08
N VAL A 56 14.60 25.00 -1.96
CA VAL A 56 15.97 24.52 -2.09
C VAL A 56 16.64 24.69 -0.74
N VAL A 57 17.22 23.61 -0.23
CA VAL A 57 17.90 23.57 1.06
C VAL A 57 19.35 23.21 0.81
N ASP A 58 20.27 23.93 1.45
CA ASP A 58 21.67 23.54 1.49
C ASP A 58 21.81 22.29 2.38
N PRO A 59 22.31 21.16 1.83
CA PRO A 59 22.38 19.92 2.58
C PRO A 59 23.40 19.91 3.74
N VAL A 60 24.32 20.87 3.76
CA VAL A 60 25.34 20.97 4.81
C VAL A 60 24.84 21.81 5.98
N SER A 61 24.28 22.98 5.70
CA SER A 61 23.76 23.87 6.75
C SER A 61 22.29 23.62 7.11
N GLU A 62 21.60 22.80 6.33
CA GLU A 62 20.16 22.53 6.42
C GLU A 62 19.29 23.80 6.32
N LYS A 63 19.86 24.90 5.81
CA LYS A 63 19.14 26.17 5.67
C LYS A 63 18.52 26.32 4.28
N PRO A 64 17.30 26.89 4.21
CA PRO A 64 16.73 27.27 2.92
C PRO A 64 17.59 28.33 2.21
N VAL A 65 17.97 28.06 0.97
CA VAL A 65 18.71 28.99 0.11
C VAL A 65 17.83 29.55 -1.01
N PHE A 66 16.67 28.95 -1.27
CA PHE A 66 15.63 29.50 -2.16
C PHE A 66 14.27 28.95 -1.73
N SER A 67 13.23 29.81 -1.75
CA SER A 67 11.87 29.38 -1.47
C SER A 67 10.85 30.18 -2.30
N ASP A 68 9.89 29.47 -2.89
CA ASP A 68 8.76 30.09 -3.58
C ASP A 68 7.47 29.35 -3.21
N GLN A 69 6.50 30.06 -2.66
CA GLN A 69 5.16 29.59 -2.28
C GLN A 69 5.17 28.28 -1.45
N VAL A 70 6.19 28.05 -0.64
CA VAL A 70 6.40 26.79 0.14
C VAL A 70 5.26 26.48 1.12
N ASN A 71 4.52 27.51 1.54
CA ASN A 71 3.39 27.38 2.47
C ASN A 71 2.03 27.23 1.77
N LYS A 72 2.00 27.22 0.44
CA LYS A 72 0.75 27.06 -0.33
C LYS A 72 0.41 25.60 -0.49
N ALA A 73 -0.68 25.17 0.16
CA ALA A 73 -1.15 23.80 0.08
C ALA A 73 -1.52 23.39 -1.35
N ARG A 74 -0.98 22.28 -1.83
CA ARG A 74 -1.14 21.78 -3.18
C ARG A 74 -1.62 20.34 -3.21
N THR A 75 -2.16 19.91 -4.36
CA THR A 75 -2.49 18.49 -4.59
C THR A 75 -1.19 17.71 -4.77
N PRO A 76 -0.89 16.76 -3.87
CA PRO A 76 0.43 16.13 -3.80
C PRO A 76 0.67 15.02 -4.81
N ALA A 77 -0.40 14.42 -5.36
CA ALA A 77 -0.30 13.17 -6.09
C ALA A 77 0.49 12.12 -5.28
N SER A 78 1.32 11.29 -5.91
CA SER A 78 2.07 10.21 -5.26
C SER A 78 3.06 10.66 -4.17
N VAL A 79 3.36 11.95 -4.05
CA VAL A 79 4.14 12.48 -2.92
C VAL A 79 3.44 12.23 -1.57
N SER A 80 2.10 12.10 -1.55
CA SER A 80 1.35 11.64 -0.36
C SER A 80 1.88 10.35 0.24
N LYS A 81 2.46 9.45 -0.56
CA LYS A 81 3.01 8.18 -0.09
C LYS A 81 4.16 8.34 0.89
N LEU A 82 4.87 9.47 0.87
CA LEU A 82 5.88 9.78 1.88
C LEU A 82 5.25 9.95 3.27
N LEU A 83 4.07 10.59 3.33
CA LEU A 83 3.33 10.74 4.59
C LEU A 83 2.80 9.39 5.09
N THR A 84 2.27 8.58 4.17
CA THR A 84 1.81 7.22 4.47
C THR A 84 2.96 6.33 4.93
N ALA A 85 4.14 6.42 4.29
CA ALA A 85 5.35 5.68 4.66
C ALA A 85 5.82 6.05 6.08
N ALA A 86 5.96 7.34 6.36
CA ALA A 86 6.37 7.82 7.69
C ALA A 86 5.38 7.37 8.76
N ALA A 87 4.08 7.49 8.50
CA ALA A 87 3.05 7.07 9.44
C ALA A 87 3.03 5.55 9.65
N ALA A 88 3.20 4.74 8.58
CA ALA A 88 3.24 3.30 8.68
C ALA A 88 4.45 2.80 9.47
N LEU A 89 5.65 3.32 9.18
CA LEU A 89 6.87 2.96 9.91
C LEU A 89 6.77 3.31 11.40
N SER A 90 6.23 4.50 11.72
CA SER A 90 6.10 4.95 13.10
C SER A 90 4.99 4.22 13.87
N ALA A 91 3.81 4.02 13.27
CA ALA A 91 2.64 3.47 13.97
C ALA A 91 2.63 1.93 14.02
N LEU A 92 3.05 1.28 12.95
CA LEU A 92 3.03 -0.18 12.86
C LEU A 92 4.33 -0.79 13.38
N GLY A 93 5.45 -0.07 13.23
CA GLY A 93 6.80 -0.55 13.49
C GLY A 93 7.44 -1.17 12.25
N PRO A 94 8.74 -0.89 11.99
CA PRO A 94 9.43 -1.30 10.76
C PRO A 94 9.54 -2.81 10.61
N ASP A 95 9.64 -3.55 11.70
CA ASP A 95 9.84 -5.01 11.71
C ASP A 95 8.54 -5.82 11.80
N THR A 96 7.41 -5.14 11.95
CA THR A 96 6.11 -5.80 12.00
C THR A 96 5.83 -6.55 10.70
N ARG A 97 5.28 -7.77 10.82
CA ARG A 97 4.82 -8.60 9.71
C ARG A 97 3.31 -8.75 9.76
N LEU A 98 2.67 -8.68 8.61
CA LEU A 98 1.22 -8.75 8.46
C LEU A 98 0.82 -10.18 8.18
N ALA A 99 -0.06 -10.75 9.01
CA ALA A 99 -0.38 -12.17 8.96
C ALA A 99 -1.73 -12.43 8.30
N THR A 100 -1.75 -13.38 7.34
CA THR A 100 -2.99 -13.99 6.85
C THR A 100 -3.14 -15.36 7.52
N ARG A 101 -4.33 -15.63 8.10
CA ARG A 101 -4.55 -16.81 8.94
C ARG A 101 -5.68 -17.67 8.39
N ALA A 102 -5.62 -18.96 8.71
CA ALA A 102 -6.75 -19.90 8.62
C ALA A 102 -7.13 -20.31 10.04
N THR A 103 -8.40 -20.07 10.43
CA THR A 103 -8.90 -20.41 11.77
C THR A 103 -10.17 -21.24 11.65
N LEU A 104 -10.41 -22.13 12.63
CA LEU A 104 -11.54 -23.08 12.64
C LEU A 104 -12.40 -22.88 13.88
N ALA A 105 -13.71 -22.87 13.68
CA ALA A 105 -14.72 -22.90 14.74
C ALA A 105 -15.79 -23.94 14.37
N GLY A 106 -15.75 -25.09 15.04
CA GLY A 106 -16.57 -26.24 14.63
C GLY A 106 -16.21 -26.69 13.20
N SER A 107 -17.17 -26.68 12.28
CA SER A 107 -16.98 -26.96 10.84
C SER A 107 -16.75 -25.69 10.01
N ASP A 108 -16.69 -24.52 10.63
CA ASP A 108 -16.51 -23.25 9.95
C ASP A 108 -15.02 -22.87 9.87
N LEU A 109 -14.49 -22.87 8.66
CA LEU A 109 -13.13 -22.44 8.37
C LEU A 109 -13.14 -20.98 7.91
N TYR A 110 -12.32 -20.16 8.53
CA TYR A 110 -12.18 -18.74 8.21
C TYR A 110 -10.81 -18.46 7.62
N LEU A 111 -10.79 -17.86 6.42
CA LEU A 111 -9.60 -17.27 5.83
C LEU A 111 -9.57 -15.79 6.22
N VAL A 112 -8.72 -15.45 7.19
CA VAL A 112 -8.69 -14.13 7.83
C VAL A 112 -7.58 -13.28 7.24
N GLY A 113 -7.94 -12.14 6.66
CA GLY A 113 -7.00 -11.15 6.13
C GLY A 113 -6.46 -10.23 7.21
N GLY A 114 -5.15 -10.15 7.33
CA GLY A 114 -4.46 -9.25 8.25
C GLY A 114 -3.92 -7.97 7.59
N GLY A 115 -4.39 -7.64 6.39
CA GLY A 115 -3.93 -6.46 5.66
C GLY A 115 -2.56 -6.66 4.99
N ASP A 116 -2.18 -7.88 4.61
CA ASP A 116 -0.98 -8.11 3.80
C ASP A 116 -1.24 -7.78 2.33
N PRO A 117 -0.67 -6.68 1.78
CA PRO A 117 -0.88 -6.30 0.39
C PRO A 117 -0.06 -7.15 -0.59
N ARG A 118 0.87 -7.96 -0.07
CA ARG A 118 1.86 -8.72 -0.85
C ARG A 118 1.63 -10.22 -0.80
N LEU A 119 0.51 -10.71 -0.25
CA LEU A 119 0.17 -12.12 -0.24
C LEU A 119 0.14 -12.70 -1.66
N ARG A 120 1.03 -13.66 -1.93
CA ARG A 120 1.21 -14.26 -3.26
C ARG A 120 0.20 -15.39 -3.50
N LYS A 121 -0.08 -15.70 -4.78
CA LYS A 121 -0.97 -16.83 -5.11
C LYS A 121 -0.33 -18.20 -4.86
N ALA A 122 0.97 -18.36 -5.17
CA ALA A 122 1.59 -19.69 -5.19
C ALA A 122 3.08 -19.77 -4.86
N LYS A 123 3.86 -18.70 -5.10
CA LYS A 123 5.33 -18.75 -4.92
C LYS A 123 5.72 -18.25 -3.52
N GLY A 124 6.68 -18.96 -2.89
CA GLY A 124 7.24 -18.59 -1.59
C GLY A 124 6.36 -18.93 -0.39
N GLU A 125 6.91 -18.73 0.79
CA GLU A 125 6.26 -19.01 2.07
C GLU A 125 5.07 -18.08 2.32
N ASN A 126 5.21 -16.79 2.00
CA ASN A 126 4.09 -15.84 2.06
C ASN A 126 3.17 -16.01 0.86
N SER A 127 2.45 -17.12 0.82
CA SER A 127 1.51 -17.41 -0.26
C SER A 127 0.24 -18.11 0.21
N LEU A 128 -0.85 -17.87 -0.53
CA LEU A 128 -2.11 -18.59 -0.33
C LEU A 128 -1.94 -20.11 -0.52
N LYS A 129 -0.95 -20.53 -1.34
CA LYS A 129 -0.62 -21.96 -1.51
C LYS A 129 -0.03 -22.54 -0.23
N ALA A 130 0.96 -21.90 0.37
CA ALA A 130 1.58 -22.34 1.62
C ALA A 130 0.51 -22.41 2.73
N LEU A 131 -0.24 -21.32 2.94
CA LEU A 131 -1.33 -21.30 3.92
C LEU A 131 -2.35 -22.44 3.71
N ALA A 132 -2.70 -22.74 2.45
CA ALA A 132 -3.64 -23.82 2.15
C ALA A 132 -3.05 -25.21 2.47
N LEU A 133 -1.77 -25.45 2.18
CA LEU A 133 -1.11 -26.73 2.47
C LEU A 133 -1.06 -26.98 3.99
N ASP A 134 -0.66 -25.99 4.78
CA ASP A 134 -0.61 -26.11 6.24
C ASP A 134 -2.02 -26.30 6.82
N THR A 135 -3.01 -25.56 6.29
CA THR A 135 -4.42 -25.72 6.68
C THR A 135 -4.93 -27.14 6.38
N ILE A 136 -4.63 -27.69 5.19
CA ILE A 136 -5.01 -29.05 4.79
C ILE A 136 -4.39 -30.07 5.73
N SER A 137 -3.11 -29.93 6.05
CA SER A 137 -2.42 -30.79 7.02
C SER A 137 -3.12 -30.79 8.37
N ALA A 138 -3.38 -29.59 8.93
CA ALA A 138 -4.06 -29.43 10.21
C ALA A 138 -5.49 -29.99 10.22
N LEU A 139 -6.26 -29.85 9.13
CA LEU A 139 -7.58 -30.43 8.98
C LEU A 139 -7.54 -31.96 8.95
N LYS A 140 -6.60 -32.55 8.20
CA LYS A 140 -6.40 -34.01 8.12
C LYS A 140 -6.02 -34.61 9.46
N THR A 141 -5.09 -33.99 10.21
CA THR A 141 -4.73 -34.39 11.56
C THR A 141 -5.93 -34.41 12.49
N ARG A 142 -6.85 -33.47 12.33
CA ARG A 142 -8.09 -33.38 13.09
C ARG A 142 -9.24 -34.22 12.53
N LYS A 143 -9.00 -34.98 11.45
CA LYS A 143 -9.99 -35.80 10.76
C LYS A 143 -11.22 -34.99 10.25
N VAL A 144 -11.00 -33.70 9.94
CA VAL A 144 -12.04 -32.83 9.40
C VAL A 144 -12.02 -32.91 7.86
N THR A 145 -13.04 -33.50 7.29
CA THR A 145 -13.15 -33.75 5.84
C THR A 145 -14.08 -32.79 5.11
N ASN A 146 -14.98 -32.11 5.84
CA ASN A 146 -15.96 -31.18 5.29
C ASN A 146 -15.99 -29.89 6.09
N ILE A 147 -16.02 -28.74 5.39
CA ILE A 147 -16.07 -27.42 6.01
C ILE A 147 -17.01 -26.48 5.26
N ARG A 148 -17.45 -25.44 5.97
CA ARG A 148 -17.99 -24.20 5.39
C ARG A 148 -16.86 -23.17 5.38
N LEU A 149 -16.55 -22.59 4.23
CA LEU A 149 -15.47 -21.59 4.16
C LEU A 149 -16.02 -20.17 4.21
N PHE A 150 -15.47 -19.38 5.09
CA PHE A 150 -15.69 -17.95 5.19
C PHE A 150 -14.42 -17.19 4.86
N PHE A 151 -14.53 -16.07 4.13
CA PHE A 151 -13.43 -15.13 3.97
C PHE A 151 -13.72 -13.91 4.84
N ASP A 152 -12.75 -13.57 5.68
CA ASP A 152 -12.85 -12.49 6.65
C ASP A 152 -11.93 -11.33 6.23
N ASP A 153 -12.52 -10.23 5.81
CA ASP A 153 -11.87 -8.96 5.48
C ASP A 153 -12.32 -7.82 6.42
N SER A 154 -12.89 -8.18 7.59
CA SER A 154 -13.51 -7.26 8.55
C SER A 154 -12.53 -6.31 9.24
N LEU A 155 -11.21 -6.54 9.09
CA LEU A 155 -10.18 -5.61 9.58
C LEU A 155 -10.36 -4.23 8.95
N PHE A 156 -10.81 -4.18 7.69
CA PHE A 156 -11.13 -2.95 6.99
C PHE A 156 -12.63 -2.79 6.81
N THR A 157 -13.09 -1.54 6.90
CA THR A 157 -14.51 -1.17 6.86
C THR A 157 -14.74 -0.03 5.87
N GLY A 158 -16.01 0.27 5.60
CA GLY A 158 -16.38 1.37 4.72
C GLY A 158 -16.22 1.09 3.23
N PRO A 159 -16.20 2.12 2.38
CA PRO A 159 -16.09 1.98 0.93
C PRO A 159 -14.75 1.36 0.53
N ALA A 160 -14.77 0.52 -0.51
CA ALA A 160 -13.55 -0.10 -1.03
C ALA A 160 -12.79 0.80 -2.03
N LEU A 161 -13.39 1.89 -2.51
CA LEU A 161 -12.77 2.90 -3.37
C LEU A 161 -12.69 4.23 -2.64
N GLY A 162 -11.58 4.93 -2.82
CA GLY A 162 -11.29 6.18 -2.13
C GLY A 162 -12.16 7.36 -2.57
N PRO A 163 -12.32 8.37 -1.70
CA PRO A 163 -13.06 9.58 -2.02
C PRO A 163 -12.49 10.30 -3.25
N GLY A 164 -13.37 10.57 -4.24
CA GLY A 164 -12.98 11.23 -5.48
C GLY A 164 -12.26 10.33 -6.49
N TRP A 165 -12.16 9.02 -6.24
CA TRP A 165 -11.63 8.08 -7.22
C TRP A 165 -12.62 7.83 -8.35
N LYS A 166 -12.11 7.61 -9.55
CA LYS A 166 -12.92 7.18 -10.69
C LYS A 166 -13.26 5.70 -10.57
N SER A 167 -14.50 5.32 -10.86
CA SER A 167 -14.95 3.92 -10.90
C SER A 167 -14.16 3.06 -11.89
N SER A 168 -13.52 3.67 -12.88
CA SER A 168 -12.66 3.02 -13.87
C SER A 168 -11.27 2.63 -13.34
N PHE A 169 -10.82 3.13 -12.18
CA PHE A 169 -9.46 2.87 -11.68
C PHE A 169 -9.14 1.38 -11.53
N PRO A 170 -10.03 0.52 -10.99
CA PRO A 170 -9.74 -0.92 -10.93
C PRO A 170 -9.55 -1.57 -12.31
N LYS A 171 -10.37 -1.21 -13.29
CA LYS A 171 -10.24 -1.73 -14.66
C LYS A 171 -8.97 -1.23 -15.35
N ALA A 172 -8.60 0.01 -15.12
CA ALA A 172 -7.39 0.62 -15.65
C ALA A 172 -6.10 0.18 -14.93
N GLY A 173 -6.20 -0.58 -13.83
CA GLY A 173 -5.04 -1.02 -13.06
C GLY A 173 -4.36 0.07 -12.23
N ILE A 174 -5.03 1.21 -12.03
CA ILE A 174 -4.50 2.36 -11.28
C ILE A 174 -4.52 2.09 -9.78
N ALA A 175 -5.65 1.60 -9.27
CA ALA A 175 -5.82 1.08 -7.91
C ALA A 175 -7.01 0.12 -7.88
N GLY A 176 -6.90 -0.92 -7.05
CA GLY A 176 -7.99 -1.88 -6.81
C GLY A 176 -8.89 -1.47 -5.65
N PRO A 177 -9.99 -2.21 -5.45
CA PRO A 177 -10.78 -2.10 -4.23
C PRO A 177 -9.90 -2.48 -3.02
N VAL A 178 -9.82 -1.59 -2.03
CA VAL A 178 -9.04 -1.80 -0.81
C VAL A 178 -9.68 -2.91 0.02
N SER A 179 -8.89 -3.89 0.44
CA SER A 179 -9.35 -5.03 1.22
C SER A 179 -8.25 -5.53 2.14
N ALA A 180 -8.62 -5.95 3.35
CA ALA A 180 -7.70 -6.59 4.29
C ALA A 180 -7.24 -7.98 3.83
N LEU A 181 -7.93 -8.57 2.87
CA LEU A 181 -7.62 -9.86 2.27
C LEU A 181 -7.55 -9.75 0.75
N SER A 182 -6.35 -9.72 0.22
CA SER A 182 -6.08 -9.65 -1.21
C SER A 182 -4.97 -10.63 -1.59
N VAL A 183 -5.02 -11.20 -2.78
CA VAL A 183 -4.04 -12.18 -3.26
C VAL A 183 -3.52 -11.79 -4.64
N GLY A 184 -2.20 -11.68 -4.77
CA GLY A 184 -1.53 -11.37 -6.03
C GLY A 184 -1.97 -10.02 -6.61
N GLY A 185 -2.13 -9.00 -5.74
CA GLY A 185 -2.57 -7.66 -6.10
C GLY A 185 -3.99 -7.61 -6.67
N ALA A 186 -4.87 -8.56 -6.28
CA ALA A 186 -6.25 -8.67 -6.77
C ALA A 186 -6.41 -8.66 -8.31
N ARG A 187 -5.37 -9.03 -9.06
CA ARG A 187 -5.40 -9.05 -10.54
C ARG A 187 -6.42 -10.06 -11.05
N VAL A 188 -7.16 -9.69 -12.10
CA VAL A 188 -8.17 -10.55 -12.73
C VAL A 188 -7.54 -11.85 -13.24
N SER A 189 -6.37 -11.75 -13.90
CA SER A 189 -5.59 -12.88 -14.40
C SER A 189 -4.08 -12.56 -14.35
N PRO A 190 -3.19 -13.55 -14.52
CA PRO A 190 -1.77 -13.30 -14.70
C PRO A 190 -1.53 -12.34 -15.88
N GLY A 191 -0.67 -11.34 -15.68
CA GLY A 191 -0.36 -10.32 -16.70
C GLY A 191 -1.40 -9.20 -16.84
N SER A 192 -2.63 -9.36 -16.32
CA SER A 192 -3.64 -8.30 -16.36
C SER A 192 -3.29 -7.16 -15.42
N VAL A 193 -3.49 -5.93 -15.87
CA VAL A 193 -3.45 -4.75 -14.99
C VAL A 193 -4.75 -4.57 -14.19
N ALA A 194 -5.88 -5.06 -14.75
CA ALA A 194 -7.18 -4.91 -14.13
C ALA A 194 -7.32 -5.67 -12.80
N ARG A 195 -8.05 -5.08 -11.88
CA ARG A 195 -8.35 -5.63 -10.56
C ARG A 195 -9.78 -6.19 -10.50
N VAL A 196 -9.96 -7.23 -9.71
CA VAL A 196 -11.31 -7.76 -9.43
C VAL A 196 -12.11 -6.81 -8.54
N SER A 197 -13.43 -6.85 -8.65
CA SER A 197 -14.31 -6.01 -7.82
C SER A 197 -14.37 -6.43 -6.34
N ASN A 198 -14.01 -7.69 -6.03
CA ASN A 198 -14.00 -8.19 -4.65
C ASN A 198 -12.76 -9.07 -4.40
N PRO A 199 -11.66 -8.49 -3.91
CA PRO A 199 -10.41 -9.20 -3.65
C PRO A 199 -10.55 -10.34 -2.63
N ALA A 200 -11.29 -10.12 -1.54
CA ALA A 200 -11.48 -11.12 -0.49
C ALA A 200 -12.26 -12.35 -0.99
N LYS A 201 -13.30 -12.13 -1.80
CA LYS A 201 -14.05 -13.23 -2.44
C LYS A 201 -13.16 -14.01 -3.41
N GLN A 202 -12.29 -13.33 -4.17
CA GLN A 202 -11.31 -13.99 -5.03
C GLN A 202 -10.37 -14.87 -4.20
N ALA A 203 -9.80 -14.34 -3.10
CA ALA A 203 -8.93 -15.09 -2.20
C ALA A 203 -9.64 -16.35 -1.64
N GLY A 204 -10.87 -16.19 -1.14
CA GLY A 204 -11.67 -17.31 -0.64
C GLY A 204 -11.92 -18.39 -1.68
N ARG A 205 -12.27 -18.01 -2.92
CA ARG A 205 -12.46 -18.97 -4.03
C ARG A 205 -11.17 -19.71 -4.40
N LEU A 206 -10.03 -19.00 -4.44
CA LEU A 206 -8.73 -19.62 -4.72
C LEU A 206 -8.31 -20.57 -3.61
N PHE A 207 -8.59 -20.23 -2.37
CA PHE A 207 -8.32 -21.08 -1.20
C PHE A 207 -9.20 -22.33 -1.22
N ALA A 208 -10.51 -22.18 -1.43
CA ALA A 208 -11.47 -23.28 -1.57
C ALA A 208 -11.05 -24.28 -2.68
N LYS A 209 -10.61 -23.76 -3.83
CA LYS A 209 -10.12 -24.61 -4.93
C LYS A 209 -8.97 -25.52 -4.50
N ARG A 210 -8.04 -25.02 -3.64
CA ARG A 210 -6.91 -25.81 -3.13
C ARG A 210 -7.37 -26.86 -2.14
N LEU A 211 -8.27 -26.51 -1.22
CA LEU A 211 -8.86 -27.45 -0.26
C LEU A 211 -9.58 -28.60 -0.98
N LYS A 212 -10.44 -28.27 -1.94
CA LYS A 212 -11.16 -29.27 -2.74
C LYS A 212 -10.21 -30.21 -3.49
N LYS A 213 -9.13 -29.68 -4.10
CA LYS A 213 -8.12 -30.50 -4.77
C LYS A 213 -7.41 -31.49 -3.84
N ALA A 214 -7.35 -31.19 -2.54
CA ALA A 214 -6.77 -32.06 -1.52
C ALA A 214 -7.77 -33.00 -0.83
N GLY A 215 -9.00 -33.08 -1.34
CA GLY A 215 -10.06 -33.96 -0.82
C GLY A 215 -10.87 -33.39 0.34
N ILE A 216 -10.70 -32.09 0.68
CA ILE A 216 -11.54 -31.46 1.70
C ILE A 216 -12.83 -30.93 1.04
N GLY A 217 -13.99 -31.38 1.50
CA GLY A 217 -15.30 -30.91 1.05
C GLY A 217 -15.51 -29.45 1.49
N VAL A 218 -15.87 -28.59 0.54
CA VAL A 218 -16.19 -27.18 0.81
C VAL A 218 -17.60 -26.92 0.31
N SER A 219 -18.56 -26.78 1.24
CA SER A 219 -19.99 -26.65 0.93
C SER A 219 -20.38 -25.21 0.55
N GLN A 220 -19.65 -24.20 1.03
CA GLN A 220 -19.90 -22.80 0.71
C GLN A 220 -18.63 -21.95 0.75
N VAL A 221 -18.68 -20.79 0.12
CA VAL A 221 -17.65 -19.73 0.21
C VAL A 221 -18.37 -18.40 0.36
N ARG A 222 -18.41 -17.86 1.57
CA ARG A 222 -19.12 -16.61 1.90
C ARG A 222 -18.25 -15.65 2.72
N ARG A 223 -18.64 -14.38 2.77
CA ARG A 223 -18.07 -13.41 3.71
C ARG A 223 -18.56 -13.72 5.12
N GLY A 224 -17.66 -13.66 6.10
CA GLY A 224 -18.00 -13.83 7.50
C GLY A 224 -16.81 -13.51 8.38
N GLN A 225 -17.08 -12.91 9.54
CA GLN A 225 -16.06 -12.57 10.51
C GLN A 225 -15.74 -13.80 11.37
N ALA A 226 -14.46 -14.08 11.57
CA ALA A 226 -13.98 -15.16 12.41
C ALA A 226 -14.33 -14.87 13.89
N PRO A 227 -14.94 -15.84 14.60
CA PRO A 227 -15.16 -15.70 16.03
C PRO A 227 -13.83 -15.55 16.78
N SER A 228 -13.81 -14.75 17.85
CA SER A 228 -12.61 -14.53 18.68
C SER A 228 -12.04 -15.82 19.27
N ARG A 229 -12.88 -16.82 19.51
CA ARG A 229 -12.51 -18.15 20.05
C ARG A 229 -12.17 -19.17 18.97
N SER A 230 -12.07 -18.79 17.69
CA SER A 230 -11.68 -19.74 16.63
C SER A 230 -10.24 -20.19 16.81
N SER A 231 -9.98 -21.50 16.62
CA SER A 231 -8.65 -22.10 16.71
C SER A 231 -7.83 -21.82 15.47
N GLN A 232 -6.66 -21.21 15.58
CA GLN A 232 -5.76 -21.02 14.44
C GLN A 232 -5.21 -22.38 13.98
N LEU A 233 -5.36 -22.66 12.69
CA LEU A 233 -4.82 -23.85 12.05
C LEU A 233 -3.48 -23.58 11.37
N ALA A 234 -3.37 -22.43 10.70
CA ALA A 234 -2.20 -22.03 9.93
C ALA A 234 -2.10 -20.51 9.82
N SER A 235 -0.89 -20.03 9.53
CA SER A 235 -0.63 -18.61 9.29
C SER A 235 0.55 -18.45 8.33
N VAL A 236 0.46 -17.45 7.47
CA VAL A 236 1.60 -16.95 6.67
C VAL A 236 1.78 -15.46 6.96
N SER A 237 3.01 -14.98 6.86
CA SER A 237 3.35 -13.60 7.20
C SER A 237 4.02 -12.89 6.03
N SER A 238 3.74 -11.62 5.88
CA SER A 238 4.39 -10.74 4.91
C SER A 238 5.88 -10.56 5.18
N GLU A 239 6.59 -9.90 4.26
CA GLU A 239 7.83 -9.21 4.56
C GLU A 239 7.60 -8.14 5.65
N PRO A 240 8.67 -7.67 6.33
CA PRO A 240 8.55 -6.58 7.30
C PRO A 240 7.96 -5.32 6.68
N VAL A 241 7.26 -4.52 7.48
CA VAL A 241 6.65 -3.25 7.02
C VAL A 241 7.67 -2.34 6.34
N ARG A 242 8.92 -2.27 6.81
CA ARG A 242 9.98 -1.48 6.15
C ARG A 242 10.19 -1.89 4.69
N THR A 243 10.22 -3.19 4.39
CA THR A 243 10.39 -3.70 3.03
C THR A 243 9.16 -3.38 2.17
N ILE A 244 7.96 -3.51 2.74
CA ILE A 244 6.71 -3.17 2.06
C ILE A 244 6.67 -1.67 1.72
N VAL A 245 7.11 -0.81 2.66
CA VAL A 245 7.21 0.64 2.47
C VAL A 245 8.24 1.00 1.40
N GLU A 246 9.41 0.39 1.44
CA GLU A 246 10.46 0.60 0.42
C GLU A 246 9.96 0.28 -0.98
N GLU A 247 9.33 -0.90 -1.16
CA GLU A 247 8.75 -1.30 -2.44
C GLU A 247 7.60 -0.37 -2.87
N MET A 248 6.74 0.03 -1.93
CA MET A 248 5.66 0.99 -2.20
C MET A 248 6.19 2.31 -2.77
N LEU A 249 7.27 2.83 -2.18
CA LEU A 249 7.87 4.09 -2.63
C LEU A 249 8.59 3.92 -3.97
N ARG A 250 9.34 2.85 -4.15
CA ARG A 250 10.09 2.56 -5.38
C ARG A 250 9.16 2.36 -6.58
N GLU A 251 8.07 1.59 -6.42
CA GLU A 251 7.13 1.26 -7.48
C GLU A 251 5.95 2.26 -7.55
N SER A 252 5.90 3.20 -6.60
CA SER A 252 4.76 4.10 -6.42
C SER A 252 3.41 3.36 -6.33
N ASP A 253 3.39 2.21 -5.63
CA ASP A 253 2.24 1.30 -5.57
C ASP A 253 1.08 1.91 -4.77
N ASN A 254 -0.03 2.16 -5.46
CA ASN A 254 -1.23 2.75 -4.87
C ASN A 254 -1.96 1.77 -3.95
N ASP A 255 -2.07 0.50 -4.36
CA ASP A 255 -2.80 -0.53 -3.60
C ASP A 255 -2.11 -0.76 -2.24
N VAL A 256 -0.77 -0.81 -2.23
CA VAL A 256 0.02 -0.95 -0.99
C VAL A 256 -0.13 0.28 -0.10
N ALA A 257 -0.09 1.48 -0.68
CA ALA A 257 -0.24 2.73 0.08
C ALA A 257 -1.59 2.80 0.82
N GLU A 258 -2.67 2.40 0.16
CA GLU A 258 -3.99 2.40 0.79
C GLU A 258 -4.11 1.38 1.90
N VAL A 259 -3.59 0.17 1.70
CA VAL A 259 -3.58 -0.85 2.74
C VAL A 259 -2.80 -0.37 3.97
N LEU A 260 -1.62 0.20 3.79
CA LEU A 260 -0.82 0.74 4.90
C LEU A 260 -1.54 1.89 5.61
N ALA A 261 -2.17 2.82 4.87
CA ALA A 261 -2.96 3.89 5.47
C ALA A 261 -4.14 3.34 6.31
N HIS A 262 -4.87 2.33 5.79
CA HIS A 262 -5.95 1.67 6.54
C HIS A 262 -5.44 0.99 7.81
N LEU A 263 -4.28 0.32 7.76
CA LEU A 263 -3.64 -0.29 8.93
C LEU A 263 -3.22 0.77 9.97
N VAL A 264 -2.65 1.90 9.52
CA VAL A 264 -2.35 3.06 10.39
C VAL A 264 -3.62 3.55 11.08
N GLY A 265 -4.70 3.76 10.34
CA GLY A 265 -5.99 4.15 10.90
C GLY A 265 -6.50 3.15 11.92
N LYS A 266 -6.46 1.85 11.60
CA LYS A 266 -6.87 0.78 12.52
C LYS A 266 -6.07 0.78 13.81
N LYS A 267 -4.75 0.94 13.71
CA LYS A 267 -3.82 0.91 14.85
C LYS A 267 -3.96 2.14 15.75
N THR A 268 -4.17 3.32 15.17
CA THR A 268 -4.05 4.59 15.90
C THR A 268 -5.38 5.15 16.37
N VAL A 269 -6.46 4.95 15.60
CA VAL A 269 -7.80 5.49 15.87
C VAL A 269 -8.90 4.43 15.84
N GLY A 270 -8.56 3.14 15.77
CA GLY A 270 -9.51 2.02 15.77
C GLY A 270 -10.24 1.78 14.44
N GLU A 271 -10.02 2.59 13.41
CA GLU A 271 -10.77 2.58 12.16
C GLU A 271 -9.90 2.23 10.96
N GLY A 272 -10.10 1.03 10.40
CA GLY A 272 -9.45 0.56 9.17
C GLY A 272 -10.23 0.98 7.92
N ASN A 273 -10.27 2.27 7.61
CA ASN A 273 -10.93 2.84 6.43
C ASN A 273 -10.23 4.14 5.98
N PHE A 274 -10.67 4.75 4.88
CA PHE A 274 -10.05 5.97 4.34
C PHE A 274 -10.03 7.12 5.36
N SER A 275 -11.14 7.35 6.07
CA SER A 275 -11.22 8.40 7.10
C SER A 275 -10.28 8.10 8.28
N GLY A 276 -10.28 6.87 8.77
CA GLY A 276 -9.37 6.44 9.83
C GLY A 276 -7.91 6.54 9.41
N GLY A 277 -7.58 6.13 8.18
CA GLY A 277 -6.24 6.25 7.60
C GLY A 277 -5.76 7.69 7.54
N ALA A 278 -6.60 8.60 7.05
CA ALA A 278 -6.30 10.03 6.99
C ALA A 278 -6.08 10.62 8.39
N ARG A 279 -6.97 10.33 9.35
CA ARG A 279 -6.85 10.83 10.73
C ARG A 279 -5.64 10.22 11.44
N GLY A 280 -5.45 8.91 11.30
CA GLY A 280 -4.32 8.19 11.89
C GLY A 280 -2.98 8.70 11.37
N THR A 281 -2.85 8.90 10.05
CA THR A 281 -1.65 9.48 9.44
C THR A 281 -1.36 10.88 10.02
N LYS A 282 -2.36 11.78 10.07
CA LYS A 282 -2.19 13.11 10.67
C LYS A 282 -1.76 13.03 12.12
N LEU A 283 -2.37 12.16 12.91
CA LEU A 283 -2.03 11.97 14.33
C LEU A 283 -0.57 11.54 14.52
N VAL A 284 -0.12 10.56 13.73
CA VAL A 284 1.26 10.05 13.81
C VAL A 284 2.27 11.11 13.37
N LEU A 285 2.02 11.81 12.27
CA LEU A 285 2.89 12.89 11.80
C LEU A 285 3.01 14.01 12.84
N GLY A 286 1.88 14.40 13.47
CA GLY A 286 1.89 15.40 14.54
C GLY A 286 2.72 14.96 15.75
N ARG A 287 2.65 13.69 16.16
CA ARG A 287 3.47 13.13 17.23
C ARG A 287 4.97 13.12 16.88
N ASN A 288 5.30 13.06 15.61
CA ASN A 288 6.67 13.16 15.10
C ASN A 288 7.11 14.61 14.82
N GLY A 289 6.39 15.62 15.34
CA GLY A 289 6.76 17.03 15.20
C GLY A 289 6.41 17.66 13.85
N ILE A 290 5.72 16.95 12.94
CA ILE A 290 5.34 17.48 11.63
C ILE A 290 3.99 18.20 11.77
N SER A 291 3.96 19.48 11.40
CA SER A 291 2.72 20.26 11.41
C SER A 291 1.68 19.70 10.44
N THR A 292 0.51 19.35 10.96
CA THR A 292 -0.59 18.78 10.16
C THR A 292 -1.79 19.74 9.99
N ALA A 293 -1.66 20.98 10.46
CA ALA A 293 -2.77 21.95 10.49
C ALA A 293 -3.37 22.21 9.10
N LYS A 294 -2.53 22.29 8.07
CA LYS A 294 -2.96 22.54 6.69
C LYS A 294 -3.18 21.26 5.87
N LEU A 295 -2.87 20.08 6.41
CA LEU A 295 -3.02 18.83 5.70
C LEU A 295 -4.51 18.46 5.54
N LYS A 296 -4.91 18.18 4.30
CA LYS A 296 -6.18 17.54 3.97
C LYS A 296 -5.88 16.22 3.30
N LEU A 297 -6.15 15.10 3.97
CA LEU A 297 -5.91 13.76 3.47
C LEU A 297 -7.25 13.03 3.32
N PHE A 298 -7.43 12.36 2.20
CA PHE A 298 -8.62 11.59 1.86
C PHE A 298 -8.28 10.14 1.49
N ASP A 299 -7.02 9.89 1.13
CA ASP A 299 -6.45 8.58 0.83
C ASP A 299 -4.95 8.53 1.18
N GLY A 300 -4.35 7.35 1.10
CA GLY A 300 -2.93 7.13 1.41
C GLY A 300 -2.01 7.25 0.19
N SER A 301 -2.54 7.09 -1.02
CA SER A 301 -1.76 7.03 -2.26
C SER A 301 -1.57 8.38 -2.95
N GLY A 302 -2.47 9.33 -2.68
CA GLY A 302 -2.52 10.63 -3.36
C GLY A 302 -3.35 10.63 -4.64
N LEU A 303 -4.14 9.59 -4.90
CA LEU A 303 -5.04 9.52 -6.05
C LEU A 303 -6.21 10.49 -5.93
N SER A 304 -6.67 10.76 -4.72
CA SER A 304 -7.69 11.77 -4.47
C SER A 304 -7.15 13.18 -4.74
N ARG A 305 -7.74 13.86 -5.72
CA ARG A 305 -7.41 15.26 -6.01
C ARG A 305 -7.82 16.23 -4.89
N GLN A 306 -8.58 15.74 -3.91
CA GLN A 306 -8.99 16.51 -2.73
C GLN A 306 -7.86 16.63 -1.71
N ASN A 307 -6.83 15.76 -1.76
CA ASN A 307 -5.66 15.88 -0.91
C ASN A 307 -4.97 17.23 -1.10
N LYS A 308 -4.50 17.81 0.02
CA LYS A 308 -3.68 19.03 0.07
C LYS A 308 -2.58 18.85 1.12
N ILE A 309 -1.35 19.10 0.70
CA ILE A 309 -0.16 19.15 1.56
C ILE A 309 0.63 20.42 1.30
#